data_fdc8e59e5ee8bc4bd3bcba1f9bd5bcd6
#
_entry.id   fdc8e59e5ee8bc4bd3bcba1f9bd5bcd6
#
_cell.length_a   1.000
_cell.length_b   1.000
_cell.length_c   1.000
_cell.angle_alpha   90.00
_cell.angle_beta   90.00
_cell.angle_gamma   90.00
#
_symmetry.space_group_name_H-M   'P 1'
#
loop_
_entity.id
_entity.type
_entity.pdbx_description
1 polymer ?
#
loop_
_entity_poly.entity_id
_entity_poly.type
_entity_poly.pdbx_seq_one_letter_code
_entity_poly.pdbx_strand_id
1 'polypeptide(L)'
;MMFMPIAISIRELHENIVERLQIKHDEETFSTIPIPSEEWIRLQFWPKNIYAKTSMQYTGRFEISYKVQSRLLRKSHPDAHYCAALFRYTRLFAIKYREFTCFISADDKHKIPVGEIVETSTGVRNKATLASLNSELTSCDHDFTKLSVTPSVSLFCEIPKDISGSFYQGQVFVAYKDSVFQPSSALRHSSEWLKCLHKKYVTLPEMLIIYTDGGADHRTTFGSVQIAMICLFLKGNFDFLAAVRTAPYHSWTNPAERVMSIINLGLQGVALKRSDMSPNSERIFKNLGTMEDIRNANDQTLSEELKTAIKSTQKTLEDRTSRLKLHDQKFKCIKPATSEEINNLFEVST
;
A
#
# COMPACT_ATOMS: atom_id res chain seq x y z
N MET A 1 -14.00 11.35 12.41
CA MET A 1 -13.26 12.27 11.55
C MET A 1 -14.05 12.37 10.26
N MET A 2 -14.59 13.50 9.91
CA MET A 2 -15.39 13.65 8.71
C MET A 2 -14.46 14.02 7.54
N PHE A 3 -14.59 13.34 6.43
CA PHE A 3 -13.85 13.62 5.20
C PHE A 3 -14.82 14.12 4.12
N MET A 4 -14.45 15.13 3.36
CA MET A 4 -15.26 15.52 2.20
C MET A 4 -15.09 14.49 1.07
N PRO A 5 -16.18 14.06 0.42
CA PRO A 5 -16.11 13.08 -0.67
C PRO A 5 -15.46 13.66 -1.94
N ILE A 6 -15.32 14.97 -2.00
CA ILE A 6 -14.71 15.68 -3.13
C ILE A 6 -13.54 16.51 -2.61
N ALA A 7 -12.35 16.26 -3.12
CA ALA A 7 -11.20 17.13 -2.88
C ALA A 7 -11.39 18.40 -3.71
N ILE A 8 -11.65 19.51 -3.04
CA ILE A 8 -11.73 20.83 -3.67
C ILE A 8 -10.39 21.54 -3.44
N SER A 9 -9.75 22.00 -4.49
CA SER A 9 -8.59 22.88 -4.38
C SER A 9 -9.01 24.27 -3.90
N ILE A 10 -8.07 25.05 -3.36
CA ILE A 10 -8.35 26.45 -2.98
C ILE A 10 -8.83 27.26 -4.19
N ARG A 11 -8.27 26.98 -5.36
CA ARG A 11 -8.66 27.62 -6.62
C ARG A 11 -10.10 27.27 -7.01
N GLU A 12 -10.47 26.00 -7.00
CA GLU A 12 -11.86 25.58 -7.26
C GLU A 12 -12.83 26.14 -6.23
N LEU A 13 -12.42 26.23 -4.95
CA LEU A 13 -13.25 26.87 -3.93
C LEU A 13 -13.44 28.35 -4.22
N HIS A 14 -12.40 29.05 -4.65
CA HIS A 14 -12.47 30.45 -5.07
C HIS A 14 -13.39 30.62 -6.29
N GLU A 15 -13.22 29.80 -7.33
CA GLU A 15 -14.07 29.80 -8.52
C GLU A 15 -15.55 29.57 -8.17
N ASN A 16 -15.85 28.62 -7.31
CA ASN A 16 -17.21 28.36 -6.82
C ASN A 16 -17.78 29.55 -6.01
N ILE A 17 -16.96 30.25 -5.24
CA ILE A 17 -17.37 31.44 -4.50
C ILE A 17 -17.72 32.57 -5.49
N VAL A 18 -16.84 32.78 -6.48
CA VAL A 18 -17.04 33.78 -7.53
C VAL A 18 -18.34 33.52 -8.29
N GLU A 19 -18.53 32.28 -8.74
CA GLU A 19 -19.74 31.88 -9.47
C GLU A 19 -21.02 32.09 -8.65
N ARG A 20 -21.04 31.68 -7.40
CA ARG A 20 -22.19 31.87 -6.51
C ARG A 20 -22.48 33.35 -6.20
N LEU A 21 -21.43 34.16 -6.10
CA LEU A 21 -21.60 35.58 -5.86
C LEU A 21 -22.07 36.30 -7.15
N GLN A 22 -21.62 35.89 -8.34
CA GLN A 22 -22.08 36.41 -9.61
C GLN A 22 -23.56 36.06 -9.87
N ILE A 23 -23.97 34.81 -9.57
CA ILE A 23 -25.40 34.41 -9.72
C ILE A 23 -26.32 35.26 -8.82
N LYS A 24 -25.86 35.69 -7.65
CA LYS A 24 -26.61 36.60 -6.75
C LYS A 24 -26.57 38.06 -7.21
N HIS A 25 -25.66 38.43 -8.10
CA HIS A 25 -25.51 39.80 -8.61
C HIS A 25 -26.53 40.15 -9.68
N ASP A 26 -27.10 39.13 -10.37
CA ASP A 26 -28.12 39.31 -11.40
C ASP A 26 -29.53 39.57 -10.82
N GLU A 27 -29.76 39.39 -9.53
CA GLU A 27 -30.98 39.70 -8.82
C GLU A 27 -30.81 40.97 -7.97
N GLU A 28 -31.00 42.14 -8.60
CA GLU A 28 -31.23 43.49 -8.04
C GLU A 28 -30.26 43.98 -6.93
N THR A 29 -29.45 45.00 -7.35
CA THR A 29 -28.87 46.04 -6.49
C THR A 29 -28.02 45.63 -5.29
N PHE A 30 -26.80 45.15 -5.54
CA PHE A 30 -25.75 45.23 -4.52
C PHE A 30 -24.45 45.83 -5.07
N SER A 31 -24.00 46.91 -4.38
CA SER A 31 -22.66 47.46 -4.49
C SER A 31 -21.62 46.31 -4.35
N THR A 32 -20.59 46.33 -5.17
CA THR A 32 -19.47 45.42 -5.25
C THR A 32 -19.11 44.71 -3.95
N ILE A 33 -19.58 43.47 -3.82
CA ILE A 33 -19.15 42.60 -2.71
C ILE A 33 -17.67 42.26 -2.98
N PRO A 34 -16.74 42.58 -2.08
CA PRO A 34 -15.33 42.29 -2.29
C PRO A 34 -15.13 40.76 -2.25
N ILE A 35 -14.75 40.18 -3.38
CA ILE A 35 -14.43 38.76 -3.49
C ILE A 35 -13.05 38.54 -2.86
N PRO A 36 -12.92 37.63 -1.89
CA PRO A 36 -11.64 37.34 -1.27
C PRO A 36 -10.70 36.66 -2.27
N SER A 37 -9.42 37.01 -2.22
CA SER A 37 -8.40 36.36 -3.05
C SER A 37 -8.17 34.89 -2.63
N GLU A 38 -7.68 34.06 -3.54
CA GLU A 38 -7.29 32.68 -3.25
C GLU A 38 -6.34 32.59 -2.03
N GLU A 39 -5.39 33.51 -1.92
CA GLU A 39 -4.47 33.56 -0.80
C GLU A 39 -5.17 33.89 0.52
N TRP A 40 -6.13 34.81 0.52
CA TRP A 40 -6.91 35.12 1.71
C TRP A 40 -7.75 33.90 2.14
N ILE A 41 -8.35 33.18 1.19
CA ILE A 41 -9.10 31.95 1.47
C ILE A 41 -8.15 30.90 2.05
N ARG A 42 -6.96 30.71 1.46
CA ARG A 42 -5.96 29.79 1.94
C ARG A 42 -5.57 30.06 3.39
N LEU A 43 -5.37 31.31 3.75
CA LEU A 43 -4.98 31.75 5.10
C LEU A 43 -6.09 31.51 6.14
N GLN A 44 -7.36 31.33 5.74
CA GLN A 44 -8.42 30.97 6.68
C GLN A 44 -8.35 29.51 7.14
N PHE A 45 -7.67 28.65 6.38
CA PHE A 45 -7.55 27.23 6.65
C PHE A 45 -6.20 26.83 7.21
N TRP A 46 -5.20 27.71 7.13
CA TRP A 46 -3.83 27.37 7.48
C TRP A 46 -3.35 28.13 8.71
N PRO A 47 -2.71 27.45 9.67
CA PRO A 47 -2.00 28.13 10.76
C PRO A 47 -0.78 28.84 10.20
N LYS A 48 -0.35 29.94 10.86
CA LYS A 48 0.84 30.71 10.47
C LYS A 48 2.10 29.85 10.35
N ASN A 49 2.23 28.83 11.18
CA ASN A 49 3.31 27.85 11.12
C ASN A 49 2.73 26.43 11.20
N ILE A 50 2.68 25.77 10.06
CA ILE A 50 2.14 24.39 9.92
C ILE A 50 2.98 23.34 10.65
N TYR A 51 4.24 23.64 10.97
CA TYR A 51 5.14 22.72 11.66
C TYR A 51 5.11 22.88 13.19
N ALA A 52 4.44 23.89 13.70
CA ALA A 52 4.31 24.10 15.13
C ALA A 52 3.32 23.06 15.73
N LYS A 53 3.62 22.57 16.94
CA LYS A 53 2.69 21.67 17.65
C LYS A 53 1.31 22.30 17.87
N THR A 54 1.26 23.61 18.03
CA THR A 54 0.02 24.41 18.18
C THR A 54 -0.81 24.45 16.89
N SER A 55 -0.24 24.12 15.73
CA SER A 55 -0.99 24.04 14.48
C SER A 55 -2.10 23.00 14.51
N MET A 56 -1.94 21.95 15.34
CA MET A 56 -2.96 20.91 15.53
C MET A 56 -4.21 21.44 16.27
N GLN A 57 -4.08 22.55 16.98
CA GLN A 57 -5.16 23.21 17.71
C GLN A 57 -5.74 24.40 16.94
N TYR A 58 -5.22 24.67 15.74
CA TYR A 58 -5.67 25.79 14.95
C TYR A 58 -7.12 25.57 14.49
N THR A 59 -7.98 26.47 14.89
CA THR A 59 -9.33 26.65 14.38
C THR A 59 -9.35 27.98 13.65
N GLY A 60 -9.45 27.96 12.33
CA GLY A 60 -9.65 29.17 11.54
C GLY A 60 -11.00 29.81 11.82
N ARG A 61 -11.35 30.86 11.04
CA ARG A 61 -12.68 31.53 11.12
C ARG A 61 -13.83 30.60 10.72
N PHE A 62 -13.54 29.54 10.00
CA PHE A 62 -14.49 28.47 9.76
C PHE A 62 -14.38 27.46 10.89
N GLU A 63 -15.49 26.90 11.35
CA GLU A 63 -15.53 25.83 12.36
C GLU A 63 -14.92 24.51 11.82
N ILE A 64 -13.63 24.58 11.43
CA ILE A 64 -12.86 23.52 10.80
C ILE A 64 -11.56 23.38 11.55
N SER A 65 -11.25 22.16 11.97
CA SER A 65 -9.98 21.86 12.61
C SER A 65 -9.02 21.24 11.61
N TYR A 66 -7.86 21.88 11.42
CA TYR A 66 -6.77 21.32 10.64
C TYR A 66 -5.97 20.35 11.52
N LYS A 67 -5.95 19.07 11.14
CA LYS A 67 -5.15 18.06 11.83
C LYS A 67 -4.05 17.56 10.92
N VAL A 68 -2.81 17.80 11.29
CA VAL A 68 -1.65 17.19 10.65
C VAL A 68 -1.42 15.82 11.28
N GLN A 69 -1.55 14.78 10.49
CA GLN A 69 -1.22 13.43 10.93
C GLN A 69 0.32 13.33 11.05
N SER A 70 0.82 13.30 12.28
CA SER A 70 2.25 13.07 12.51
C SER A 70 2.58 11.60 12.24
N ARG A 71 3.53 11.36 11.34
CA ARG A 71 4.10 10.02 11.17
C ARG A 71 5.19 9.80 12.21
N LEU A 72 5.19 8.61 12.79
CA LEU A 72 6.28 8.14 13.66
C LEU A 72 7.55 7.73 12.86
N LEU A 73 7.65 8.16 11.60
CA LEU A 73 8.82 7.92 10.77
C LEU A 73 10.07 8.54 11.42
N ARG A 74 11.14 7.77 11.45
CA ARG A 74 12.44 8.17 12.02
C ARG A 74 12.42 8.45 13.53
N LYS A 75 11.45 7.89 14.25
CA LYS A 75 11.52 7.89 15.71
C LYS A 75 12.77 7.10 16.11
N SER A 76 13.52 7.62 17.08
CA SER A 76 14.68 6.93 17.62
C SER A 76 14.28 5.56 18.17
N HIS A 77 15.05 4.53 17.84
CA HIS A 77 14.87 3.17 18.34
C HIS A 77 16.24 2.61 18.77
N PRO A 78 16.33 1.86 19.89
CA PRO A 78 17.59 1.28 20.35
C PRO A 78 18.32 0.45 19.29
N ASP A 79 17.56 -0.32 18.49
CA ASP A 79 18.10 -1.19 17.45
C ASP A 79 18.43 -0.47 16.14
N ALA A 80 18.20 0.85 16.03
CA ALA A 80 18.35 1.56 14.76
C ALA A 80 19.78 1.45 14.20
N HIS A 81 20.80 1.64 15.07
CA HIS A 81 22.20 1.50 14.68
C HIS A 81 22.55 0.08 14.27
N TYR A 82 22.12 -0.90 15.08
CA TYR A 82 22.35 -2.32 14.80
C TYR A 82 21.75 -2.73 13.45
N CYS A 83 20.47 -2.42 13.20
CA CYS A 83 19.82 -2.76 11.94
C CYS A 83 20.46 -2.06 10.73
N ALA A 84 20.89 -0.80 10.88
CA ALA A 84 21.58 -0.07 9.83
C ALA A 84 22.96 -0.69 9.53
N ALA A 85 23.73 -1.05 10.56
CA ALA A 85 25.00 -1.74 10.41
C ALA A 85 24.81 -3.13 9.76
N LEU A 86 23.85 -3.90 10.23
CA LEU A 86 23.51 -5.20 9.65
C LEU A 86 23.15 -5.11 8.18
N PHE A 87 22.32 -4.14 7.80
CA PHE A 87 21.98 -3.90 6.39
C PHE A 87 23.20 -3.54 5.55
N ARG A 88 24.10 -2.72 6.08
CA ARG A 88 25.35 -2.38 5.40
C ARG A 88 26.22 -3.62 5.19
N TYR A 89 26.43 -4.44 6.21
CA TYR A 89 27.22 -5.67 6.10
C TYR A 89 26.56 -6.68 5.16
N THR A 90 25.24 -6.81 5.21
CA THR A 90 24.49 -7.68 4.28
C THR A 90 24.68 -7.25 2.83
N ARG A 91 24.68 -5.95 2.56
CA ARG A 91 24.98 -5.44 1.20
C ARG A 91 26.41 -5.71 0.78
N LEU A 92 27.39 -5.53 1.66
CA LEU A 92 28.78 -5.86 1.37
C LEU A 92 28.97 -7.35 1.10
N PHE A 93 28.29 -8.20 1.86
CA PHE A 93 28.27 -9.65 1.62
C PHE A 93 27.66 -9.97 0.25
N ALA A 94 26.50 -9.41 -0.07
CA ALA A 94 25.87 -9.58 -1.37
C ALA A 94 26.75 -9.12 -2.53
N ILE A 95 27.48 -8.01 -2.38
CA ILE A 95 28.41 -7.52 -3.39
C ILE A 95 29.57 -8.49 -3.60
N LYS A 96 30.14 -8.99 -2.49
CA LYS A 96 31.26 -9.95 -2.53
C LYS A 96 30.90 -11.25 -3.26
N TYR A 97 29.67 -11.73 -3.05
CA TYR A 97 29.18 -13.00 -3.61
C TYR A 97 28.06 -12.78 -4.65
N ARG A 98 28.09 -11.67 -5.40
CA ARG A 98 26.98 -11.22 -6.26
C ARG A 98 26.61 -12.23 -7.34
N GLU A 99 27.55 -13.02 -7.83
CA GLU A 99 27.31 -14.02 -8.88
C GLU A 99 26.43 -15.18 -8.40
N PHE A 100 26.45 -15.45 -7.08
CA PHE A 100 25.74 -16.54 -6.43
C PHE A 100 24.51 -16.07 -5.66
N THR A 101 24.34 -14.75 -5.49
CA THR A 101 23.35 -14.17 -4.56
C THR A 101 22.17 -13.57 -5.27
N CYS A 102 20.97 -13.90 -4.82
CA CYS A 102 19.76 -13.11 -5.08
C CYS A 102 19.43 -12.25 -3.84
N PHE A 103 19.19 -10.98 -4.05
CA PHE A 103 18.76 -10.04 -3.02
C PHE A 103 17.33 -9.60 -3.27
N ILE A 104 16.40 -9.95 -2.37
CA ILE A 104 14.98 -9.56 -2.43
C ILE A 104 14.71 -8.52 -1.33
N SER A 105 14.19 -7.38 -1.72
CA SER A 105 13.59 -6.42 -0.80
C SER A 105 12.09 -6.50 -0.93
N ALA A 106 11.37 -6.76 0.17
CA ALA A 106 9.94 -6.97 0.13
C ALA A 106 9.20 -6.11 1.16
N ASP A 107 7.94 -5.78 0.83
CA ASP A 107 7.05 -5.02 1.68
C ASP A 107 5.60 -5.13 1.20
N ASP A 108 4.65 -5.08 2.11
CA ASP A 108 3.23 -5.01 1.79
C ASP A 108 2.72 -3.57 1.92
N LYS A 109 2.08 -3.09 0.86
CA LYS A 109 1.42 -1.78 0.87
C LYS A 109 0.17 -1.83 1.75
N HIS A 110 -0.27 -0.66 2.23
CA HIS A 110 -1.58 -0.51 2.87
C HIS A 110 -2.69 -1.12 2.01
N LYS A 111 -3.64 -1.76 2.69
CA LYS A 111 -4.84 -2.30 2.07
C LYS A 111 -5.55 -1.23 1.26
N ILE A 112 -5.89 -1.58 0.03
CA ILE A 112 -6.68 -0.75 -0.87
C ILE A 112 -8.13 -1.19 -0.72
N PRO A 113 -9.03 -0.34 -0.19
CA PRO A 113 -10.44 -0.70 -0.03
C PRO A 113 -11.10 -0.89 -1.40
N VAL A 114 -11.99 -1.87 -1.49
CA VAL A 114 -12.86 -2.08 -2.66
C VAL A 114 -14.13 -1.29 -2.43
N GLY A 115 -14.57 -0.50 -3.42
CA GLY A 115 -15.74 0.38 -3.33
C GLY A 115 -15.40 1.87 -3.16
N GLU A 116 -14.13 2.23 -3.04
CA GLU A 116 -13.68 3.60 -2.85
C GLU A 116 -12.58 4.02 -3.83
N ILE A 117 -12.32 5.32 -3.90
CA ILE A 117 -11.17 5.85 -4.61
C ILE A 117 -9.90 5.45 -3.85
N VAL A 118 -8.94 4.93 -4.59
CA VAL A 118 -7.64 4.55 -4.02
C VAL A 118 -6.93 5.78 -3.47
N GLU A 119 -6.80 5.84 -2.16
CA GLU A 119 -6.00 6.86 -1.50
C GLU A 119 -4.52 6.61 -1.74
N THR A 120 -3.84 7.58 -2.36
CA THR A 120 -2.40 7.51 -2.59
C THR A 120 -1.65 8.38 -1.60
N SER A 121 -0.48 7.93 -1.16
CA SER A 121 0.30 8.63 -0.13
C SER A 121 0.71 10.05 -0.53
N THR A 122 0.80 10.36 -1.81
CA THR A 122 1.08 11.69 -2.35
C THR A 122 -0.07 12.67 -2.12
N GLY A 123 -1.28 12.18 -1.90
CA GLY A 123 -2.45 13.02 -1.62
C GLY A 123 -2.90 13.01 -0.15
N VAL A 124 -2.68 11.88 0.55
CA VAL A 124 -3.22 11.65 1.90
C VAL A 124 -2.48 12.47 2.98
N ARG A 125 -1.20 12.73 2.81
CA ARG A 125 -0.40 13.42 3.85
C ARG A 125 -0.79 14.87 4.08
N ASN A 126 -1.41 15.53 3.10
CA ASN A 126 -1.78 16.93 3.14
C ASN A 126 -3.24 17.21 2.77
N LYS A 127 -4.06 16.17 2.61
CA LYS A 127 -5.50 16.36 2.42
C LYS A 127 -6.16 16.56 3.77
N ALA A 128 -6.29 17.81 4.16
CA ALA A 128 -7.34 18.20 5.06
C ALA A 128 -8.64 18.17 4.24
N THR A 129 -9.52 17.24 4.51
CA THR A 129 -10.84 17.24 3.92
C THR A 129 -11.71 18.20 4.71
N LEU A 130 -12.21 19.23 4.03
CA LEU A 130 -13.05 20.26 4.64
C LEU A 130 -14.49 19.74 4.67
N ALA A 131 -15.04 19.62 5.86
CA ALA A 131 -16.45 19.30 6.04
C ALA A 131 -17.07 20.29 7.01
N SER A 132 -18.32 20.66 6.80
CA SER A 132 -19.07 21.43 7.79
C SER A 132 -19.31 20.56 9.04
N LEU A 133 -19.46 21.22 10.20
CA LEU A 133 -19.57 20.54 11.51
C LEU A 133 -20.70 19.51 11.57
N ASN A 134 -21.75 19.70 10.76
CA ASN A 134 -22.98 18.92 10.76
C ASN A 134 -23.23 18.14 9.47
N SER A 135 -22.26 18.03 8.57
CA SER A 135 -22.41 17.22 7.37
C SER A 135 -21.99 15.80 7.61
N GLU A 136 -22.90 14.86 7.42
CA GLU A 136 -22.53 13.46 7.27
C GLU A 136 -21.88 13.28 5.90
N LEU A 137 -20.64 12.81 5.91
CA LEU A 137 -20.01 12.30 4.71
C LEU A 137 -20.51 10.88 4.52
N THR A 138 -21.52 10.75 3.70
CA THR A 138 -21.89 9.44 3.18
C THR A 138 -20.77 8.98 2.28
N SER A 139 -20.00 8.06 2.77
CA SER A 139 -19.13 7.28 1.92
C SER A 139 -20.02 6.45 0.99
N CYS A 140 -19.57 6.19 -0.27
CA CYS A 140 -20.31 5.37 -1.22
C CYS A 140 -20.58 3.97 -0.67
N ASP A 141 -21.57 3.27 -1.14
CA ASP A 141 -22.03 1.98 -0.61
C ASP A 141 -20.89 0.93 -0.62
N HIS A 142 -20.56 0.31 0.56
CA HIS A 142 -19.15 0.01 0.80
C HIS A 142 -18.88 -1.40 1.17
N ASP A 143 -18.10 -1.98 0.30
CA ASP A 143 -17.39 -3.22 0.57
C ASP A 143 -16.05 -2.99 1.32
N PHE A 144 -15.60 -1.74 1.51
CA PHE A 144 -14.23 -1.44 1.98
C PHE A 144 -13.93 -1.94 3.39
N THR A 145 -14.91 -2.01 4.26
CA THR A 145 -14.77 -2.63 5.59
C THR A 145 -14.72 -4.13 5.52
N LYS A 146 -15.29 -4.71 4.46
CA LYS A 146 -15.41 -6.14 4.22
C LYS A 146 -14.38 -6.65 3.22
N LEU A 147 -14.09 -5.85 2.18
CA LEU A 147 -13.22 -6.23 1.09
C LEU A 147 -12.09 -5.22 0.91
N SER A 148 -10.89 -5.73 0.79
CA SER A 148 -9.72 -4.94 0.44
C SER A 148 -8.71 -5.79 -0.29
N VAL A 149 -7.82 -5.13 -1.04
CA VAL A 149 -6.72 -5.77 -1.75
C VAL A 149 -5.41 -5.21 -1.23
N THR A 150 -4.47 -6.07 -0.89
CA THR A 150 -3.14 -5.70 -0.42
C THR A 150 -2.13 -5.89 -1.54
N PRO A 151 -1.51 -4.81 -2.06
CA PRO A 151 -0.38 -4.94 -2.97
C PRO A 151 0.85 -5.41 -2.20
N SER A 152 1.35 -6.57 -2.56
CA SER A 152 2.59 -7.14 -2.03
C SER A 152 3.70 -6.94 -3.04
N VAL A 153 4.75 -6.24 -2.65
CA VAL A 153 5.85 -5.82 -3.51
C VAL A 153 7.10 -6.60 -3.17
N SER A 154 7.71 -7.17 -4.20
CA SER A 154 9.02 -7.83 -4.10
C SER A 154 9.95 -7.24 -5.16
N LEU A 155 10.94 -6.49 -4.70
CA LEU A 155 12.01 -5.97 -5.54
C LEU A 155 13.20 -6.94 -5.50
N PHE A 156 13.46 -7.57 -6.63
CA PHE A 156 14.65 -8.37 -6.88
C PHE A 156 15.79 -7.44 -7.27
N CYS A 157 16.57 -7.03 -6.27
CA CYS A 157 17.59 -6.01 -6.44
C CYS A 157 18.68 -6.46 -7.41
N GLU A 158 19.09 -5.57 -8.27
CA GLU A 158 20.34 -5.67 -9.01
C GLU A 158 21.50 -5.36 -8.06
N ILE A 159 22.34 -6.35 -7.78
CA ILE A 159 23.47 -6.18 -6.85
C ILE A 159 24.58 -5.41 -7.57
N PRO A 160 24.94 -4.21 -7.10
CA PRO A 160 25.97 -3.39 -7.74
C PRO A 160 27.37 -4.00 -7.57
N LYS A 161 28.34 -3.46 -8.30
CA LYS A 161 29.75 -3.92 -8.23
C LYS A 161 30.43 -3.49 -6.91
N ASP A 162 30.00 -2.39 -6.36
CA ASP A 162 30.57 -1.81 -5.13
C ASP A 162 29.48 -1.15 -4.25
N ILE A 163 29.84 -0.77 -3.03
CA ILE A 163 28.91 -0.25 -2.01
C ILE A 163 28.37 1.15 -2.34
N SER A 164 29.01 1.89 -3.24
CA SER A 164 28.53 3.19 -3.71
C SER A 164 27.36 3.06 -4.69
N GLY A 165 27.22 1.89 -5.30
CA GLY A 165 26.15 1.58 -6.21
C GLY A 165 24.78 1.44 -5.52
N SER A 166 23.74 1.55 -6.32
CA SER A 166 22.35 1.57 -5.83
C SER A 166 21.73 0.18 -5.75
N PHE A 167 21.14 -0.15 -4.61
CA PHE A 167 20.25 -1.31 -4.43
C PHE A 167 18.78 -1.00 -4.75
N TYR A 168 18.50 0.18 -5.31
CA TYR A 168 17.14 0.59 -5.71
C TYR A 168 16.87 0.36 -7.20
N GLN A 169 17.49 -0.65 -7.76
CA GLN A 169 17.34 -1.09 -9.16
C GLN A 169 17.02 -2.58 -9.18
N GLY A 170 16.34 -3.02 -10.22
CA GLY A 170 16.04 -4.42 -10.43
C GLY A 170 14.59 -4.68 -10.81
N GLN A 171 14.25 -5.97 -10.90
CA GLN A 171 12.92 -6.41 -11.29
C GLN A 171 11.93 -6.33 -10.14
N VAL A 172 10.85 -5.61 -10.35
CA VAL A 172 9.74 -5.53 -9.41
C VAL A 172 8.67 -6.57 -9.78
N PHE A 173 8.26 -7.36 -8.79
CA PHE A 173 7.06 -8.20 -8.84
C PHE A 173 6.02 -7.67 -7.87
N VAL A 174 4.76 -7.66 -8.30
CA VAL A 174 3.64 -7.21 -7.46
C VAL A 174 2.55 -8.28 -7.47
N ALA A 175 2.12 -8.70 -6.29
CA ALA A 175 0.96 -9.57 -6.09
C ALA A 175 -0.18 -8.76 -5.46
N TYR A 176 -1.38 -8.89 -5.96
CA TYR A 176 -2.57 -8.24 -5.41
C TYR A 176 -3.38 -9.26 -4.62
N LYS A 177 -3.17 -9.30 -3.31
CA LYS A 177 -3.81 -10.25 -2.38
C LYS A 177 -5.14 -9.72 -1.91
N ASP A 178 -6.21 -10.51 -2.06
CA ASP A 178 -7.46 -10.16 -1.41
C ASP A 178 -7.42 -10.50 0.09
N SER A 179 -8.08 -9.68 0.90
CA SER A 179 -8.02 -9.83 2.36
C SER A 179 -8.89 -10.97 2.89
N VAL A 180 -9.82 -11.48 2.11
CA VAL A 180 -10.75 -12.54 2.52
C VAL A 180 -10.17 -13.93 2.26
N PHE A 181 -9.85 -14.23 1.00
CA PHE A 181 -9.46 -15.58 0.57
C PHE A 181 -7.94 -15.78 0.45
N GLN A 182 -7.20 -14.68 0.25
CA GLN A 182 -5.75 -14.71 0.02
C GLN A 182 -5.01 -13.72 0.95
N PRO A 183 -5.27 -13.71 2.27
CA PRO A 183 -4.59 -12.79 3.17
C PRO A 183 -3.08 -12.99 3.14
N SER A 184 -2.33 -11.91 3.37
CA SER A 184 -0.88 -11.98 3.53
C SER A 184 -0.50 -12.91 4.68
N SER A 185 0.54 -13.68 4.46
CA SER A 185 1.16 -14.54 5.48
C SER A 185 2.59 -14.86 5.07
N ALA A 186 3.43 -15.23 6.03
CA ALA A 186 4.83 -15.59 5.79
C ALA A 186 5.00 -16.72 4.77
N LEU A 187 4.18 -17.77 4.87
CA LEU A 187 4.19 -18.88 3.91
C LEU A 187 3.78 -18.46 2.50
N ARG A 188 2.78 -17.59 2.40
CA ARG A 188 2.34 -17.07 1.09
C ARG A 188 3.43 -16.23 0.44
N HIS A 189 4.10 -15.37 1.19
CA HIS A 189 5.25 -14.60 0.70
C HIS A 189 6.36 -15.52 0.22
N SER A 190 6.74 -16.53 1.01
CA SER A 190 7.79 -17.48 0.66
C SER A 190 7.47 -18.27 -0.61
N SER A 191 6.21 -18.70 -0.77
CA SER A 191 5.73 -19.37 -1.99
C SER A 191 5.78 -18.43 -3.20
N GLU A 192 5.39 -17.17 -3.03
CA GLU A 192 5.45 -16.15 -4.08
C GLU A 192 6.90 -15.82 -4.47
N TRP A 193 7.83 -15.73 -3.51
CA TRP A 193 9.24 -15.50 -3.81
C TRP A 193 9.85 -16.68 -4.57
N LEU A 194 9.57 -17.91 -4.17
CA LEU A 194 10.03 -19.09 -4.89
C LEU A 194 9.52 -19.09 -6.35
N LYS A 195 8.23 -18.77 -6.54
CA LYS A 195 7.61 -18.62 -7.85
C LYS A 195 8.27 -17.52 -8.71
N CYS A 196 8.61 -16.39 -8.10
CA CYS A 196 9.33 -15.31 -8.76
C CYS A 196 10.77 -15.69 -9.12
N LEU A 197 11.44 -16.43 -8.23
CA LEU A 197 12.78 -16.94 -8.46
C LEU A 197 12.80 -17.87 -9.69
N HIS A 198 11.89 -18.84 -9.79
CA HIS A 198 11.76 -19.71 -10.95
C HIS A 198 11.37 -18.96 -12.25
N LYS A 199 10.68 -17.82 -12.13
CA LYS A 199 10.40 -16.96 -13.30
C LYS A 199 11.60 -16.13 -13.75
N LYS A 200 12.50 -15.83 -12.86
CA LYS A 200 13.65 -14.95 -13.12
C LYS A 200 14.90 -15.74 -13.51
N TYR A 201 15.11 -16.89 -12.90
CA TYR A 201 16.31 -17.69 -13.05
C TYR A 201 16.01 -19.06 -13.65
N VAL A 202 16.83 -19.49 -14.58
CA VAL A 202 16.80 -20.87 -15.12
C VAL A 202 17.33 -21.83 -14.07
N THR A 203 18.46 -21.47 -13.43
CA THR A 203 19.02 -22.16 -12.28
C THR A 203 18.92 -21.22 -11.09
N LEU A 204 18.39 -21.68 -9.96
CA LEU A 204 18.26 -20.84 -8.78
C LEU A 204 19.65 -20.42 -8.26
N PRO A 205 19.76 -19.22 -7.69
CA PRO A 205 20.98 -18.76 -7.07
C PRO A 205 21.26 -19.61 -5.80
N GLU A 206 22.51 -19.79 -5.46
CA GLU A 206 22.94 -20.58 -4.30
C GLU A 206 22.61 -19.86 -2.97
N MET A 207 22.59 -18.52 -3.00
CA MET A 207 22.38 -17.67 -1.83
C MET A 207 21.17 -16.77 -1.99
N LEU A 208 20.32 -16.74 -0.97
CA LEU A 208 19.15 -15.87 -0.93
C LEU A 208 19.20 -14.91 0.26
N ILE A 209 19.08 -13.63 0.00
CA ILE A 209 18.96 -12.59 1.02
C ILE A 209 17.61 -11.93 0.90
N ILE A 210 16.87 -11.86 2.01
CA ILE A 210 15.55 -11.24 2.09
C ILE A 210 15.62 -10.08 3.07
N TYR A 211 15.26 -8.88 2.62
CA TYR A 211 15.25 -7.67 3.42
C TYR A 211 13.83 -7.08 3.47
N THR A 212 13.30 -6.89 4.67
CA THR A 212 11.91 -6.46 4.89
C THR A 212 11.81 -5.35 5.95
N ASP A 213 10.63 -4.78 6.10
CA ASP A 213 10.35 -3.80 7.17
C ASP A 213 10.18 -4.43 8.56
N GLY A 214 10.02 -5.76 8.64
CA GLY A 214 9.78 -6.49 9.90
C GLY A 214 8.33 -6.42 10.37
N GLY A 215 7.37 -6.16 9.47
CA GLY A 215 5.94 -6.31 9.71
C GLY A 215 5.56 -7.72 10.20
N ALA A 216 4.32 -7.93 10.60
CA ALA A 216 3.87 -9.19 11.22
C ALA A 216 4.23 -10.43 10.39
N ASP A 217 4.08 -10.35 9.06
CA ASP A 217 4.33 -11.46 8.13
C ASP A 217 5.83 -11.64 7.76
N HIS A 218 6.67 -10.72 8.23
CA HIS A 218 8.12 -10.69 7.95
C HIS A 218 8.98 -10.67 9.22
N ARG A 219 8.35 -10.71 10.39
CA ARG A 219 9.06 -10.61 11.67
C ARG A 219 9.78 -11.91 12.00
N THR A 220 11.10 -11.90 11.84
CA THR A 220 11.96 -13.08 12.02
C THR A 220 11.93 -13.71 13.40
N THR A 221 11.35 -13.04 14.40
CA THR A 221 11.14 -13.59 15.75
C THR A 221 9.86 -14.42 15.87
N PHE A 222 8.99 -14.41 14.85
CA PHE A 222 7.76 -15.21 14.86
C PHE A 222 8.02 -16.60 14.29
N GLY A 223 7.56 -17.64 14.98
CA GLY A 223 7.72 -19.03 14.56
C GLY A 223 7.16 -19.32 13.16
N SER A 224 6.02 -18.70 12.80
CA SER A 224 5.45 -18.82 11.46
C SER A 224 6.36 -18.30 10.36
N VAL A 225 7.08 -17.20 10.63
CA VAL A 225 8.07 -16.64 9.68
C VAL A 225 9.31 -17.52 9.60
N GLN A 226 9.77 -18.04 10.74
CA GLN A 226 10.92 -18.96 10.79
C GLN A 226 10.63 -20.25 10.00
N ILE A 227 9.47 -20.84 10.20
CA ILE A 227 9.04 -22.03 9.45
C ILE A 227 8.97 -21.71 7.95
N ALA A 228 8.37 -20.60 7.58
CA ALA A 228 8.27 -20.20 6.17
C ALA A 228 9.64 -20.01 5.50
N MET A 229 10.63 -19.46 6.24
CA MET A 229 12.00 -19.31 5.76
C MET A 229 12.71 -20.66 5.64
N ILE A 230 12.50 -21.59 6.58
CA ILE A 230 13.04 -22.94 6.51
C ILE A 230 12.47 -23.68 5.30
N CYS A 231 11.15 -23.64 5.10
CA CYS A 231 10.51 -24.25 3.92
C CYS A 231 11.06 -23.67 2.61
N LEU A 232 11.22 -22.35 2.53
CA LEU A 232 11.81 -21.69 1.39
C LEU A 232 13.26 -22.12 1.14
N PHE A 233 14.06 -22.19 2.21
CA PHE A 233 15.45 -22.62 2.16
C PHE A 233 15.59 -24.03 1.60
N LEU A 234 14.82 -24.96 2.16
CA LEU A 234 14.86 -26.37 1.76
C LEU A 234 14.32 -26.59 0.36
N LYS A 235 13.14 -25.99 0.05
CA LYS A 235 12.50 -26.15 -1.27
C LYS A 235 13.28 -25.49 -2.40
N GLY A 236 13.96 -24.38 -2.12
CA GLY A 236 14.82 -23.69 -3.07
C GLY A 236 16.22 -24.31 -3.17
N ASN A 237 16.55 -25.27 -2.30
CA ASN A 237 17.86 -25.89 -2.21
C ASN A 237 19.00 -24.84 -2.16
N PHE A 238 18.82 -23.83 -1.30
CA PHE A 238 19.82 -22.78 -1.14
C PHE A 238 20.95 -23.26 -0.20
N ASP A 239 22.18 -22.85 -0.48
CA ASP A 239 23.32 -23.05 0.45
C ASP A 239 23.29 -22.05 1.60
N PHE A 240 22.69 -20.89 1.34
CA PHE A 240 22.60 -19.83 2.35
C PHE A 240 21.30 -19.04 2.19
N LEU A 241 20.60 -18.78 3.31
CA LEU A 241 19.47 -17.87 3.38
C LEU A 241 19.62 -16.92 4.57
N ALA A 242 19.56 -15.64 4.33
CA ALA A 242 19.52 -14.61 5.37
C ALA A 242 18.25 -13.77 5.27
N ALA A 243 17.48 -13.72 6.36
CA ALA A 243 16.35 -12.83 6.51
C ALA A 243 16.72 -11.67 7.44
N VAL A 244 16.71 -10.46 6.92
CA VAL A 244 17.13 -9.23 7.60
C VAL A 244 15.99 -8.22 7.56
N ARG A 245 15.87 -7.40 8.62
CA ARG A 245 14.79 -6.42 8.74
C ARG A 245 15.31 -5.01 9.06
N THR A 246 14.48 -4.02 8.79
CA THR A 246 14.69 -2.64 9.26
C THR A 246 14.42 -2.56 10.77
N ALA A 247 14.95 -1.52 11.41
CA ALA A 247 14.49 -1.15 12.74
C ALA A 247 13.04 -0.66 12.72
N PRO A 248 12.27 -0.82 13.80
CA PRO A 248 10.95 -0.21 13.91
C PRO A 248 11.00 1.29 13.61
N TYR A 249 9.99 1.80 12.90
CA TYR A 249 9.89 3.19 12.41
C TYR A 249 10.91 3.59 11.34
N HIS A 250 11.73 2.66 10.84
CA HIS A 250 12.76 2.90 9.83
C HIS A 250 12.48 2.19 8.50
N SER A 251 11.21 1.85 8.20
CA SER A 251 10.81 1.21 6.93
C SER A 251 11.27 1.99 5.70
N TRP A 252 11.45 3.31 5.81
CA TRP A 252 11.97 4.16 4.73
C TRP A 252 13.36 3.75 4.22
N THR A 253 14.12 2.94 4.97
CA THR A 253 15.42 2.36 4.53
C THR A 253 15.23 1.14 3.64
N ASN A 254 14.02 0.55 3.63
CA ASN A 254 13.69 -0.59 2.79
C ASN A 254 13.59 -0.16 1.31
N PRO A 255 14.39 -0.73 0.39
CA PRO A 255 14.28 -0.45 -1.04
C PRO A 255 12.86 -0.60 -1.60
N ALA A 256 12.09 -1.57 -1.15
CA ALA A 256 10.70 -1.79 -1.57
C ALA A 256 9.78 -0.59 -1.25
N GLU A 257 10.04 0.17 -0.18
CA GLU A 257 9.24 1.36 0.18
C GLU A 257 9.27 2.44 -0.93
N ARG A 258 10.37 2.56 -1.67
CA ARG A 258 10.44 3.48 -2.82
C ARG A 258 9.57 3.02 -3.98
N VAL A 259 9.45 1.71 -4.17
CA VAL A 259 8.57 1.12 -5.19
C VAL A 259 7.11 1.44 -4.86
N MET A 260 6.76 1.49 -3.58
CA MET A 260 5.41 1.89 -3.13
C MET A 260 5.00 3.27 -3.63
N SER A 261 5.95 4.22 -3.71
CA SER A 261 5.68 5.55 -4.25
C SER A 261 5.33 5.53 -5.74
N ILE A 262 5.98 4.67 -6.50
CA ILE A 262 5.69 4.48 -7.94
C ILE A 262 4.31 3.83 -8.11
N ILE A 263 3.98 2.82 -7.32
CA ILE A 263 2.64 2.20 -7.31
C ILE A 263 1.57 3.24 -6.97
N ASN A 264 1.82 4.12 -6.00
CA ASN A 264 0.89 5.21 -5.66
C ASN A 264 0.59 6.12 -6.86
N LEU A 265 1.60 6.46 -7.67
CA LEU A 265 1.39 7.24 -8.89
C LEU A 265 0.51 6.47 -9.89
N GLY A 266 0.75 5.18 -10.08
CA GLY A 266 -0.04 4.33 -10.97
C GLY A 266 -1.50 4.16 -10.53
N LEU A 267 -1.76 4.26 -9.23
CA LEU A 267 -3.09 4.10 -8.63
C LEU A 267 -3.82 5.44 -8.40
N GLN A 268 -3.21 6.55 -8.76
CA GLN A 268 -3.81 7.86 -8.59
C GLN A 268 -5.09 7.99 -9.43
N GLY A 269 -6.19 8.39 -8.78
CA GLY A 269 -7.50 8.55 -9.43
C GLY A 269 -8.20 7.24 -9.82
N VAL A 270 -7.73 6.10 -9.31
CA VAL A 270 -8.38 4.79 -9.53
C VAL A 270 -9.44 4.57 -8.46
N ALA A 271 -10.66 4.23 -8.88
CA ALA A 271 -11.71 3.69 -8.02
C ALA A 271 -11.84 2.19 -8.29
N LEU A 272 -11.90 1.40 -7.23
CA LEU A 272 -12.08 -0.05 -7.34
C LEU A 272 -13.55 -0.40 -7.12
N LYS A 273 -14.15 -1.06 -8.11
CA LYS A 273 -15.47 -1.67 -7.99
C LYS A 273 -15.34 -3.15 -8.32
N ARG A 274 -15.85 -4.01 -7.46
CA ARG A 274 -16.01 -5.44 -7.81
C ARG A 274 -17.12 -5.61 -8.83
N SER A 275 -17.13 -6.74 -9.54
CA SER A 275 -18.28 -7.12 -10.38
C SER A 275 -19.48 -7.45 -9.51
N ASP A 276 -20.67 -7.23 -10.07
CA ASP A 276 -21.92 -7.57 -9.40
C ASP A 276 -22.06 -9.11 -9.33
N MET A 277 -22.61 -9.61 -8.24
CA MET A 277 -22.93 -11.03 -8.01
C MET A 277 -24.42 -11.27 -8.28
N SER A 278 -24.88 -12.51 -8.15
CA SER A 278 -26.30 -12.83 -8.23
C SER A 278 -27.10 -12.09 -7.14
N PRO A 279 -28.38 -11.76 -7.38
CA PRO A 279 -29.20 -11.03 -6.40
C PRO A 279 -29.29 -11.72 -5.03
N ASN A 280 -29.22 -13.05 -5.00
CA ASN A 280 -29.21 -13.81 -3.77
C ASN A 280 -27.89 -13.63 -2.99
N SER A 281 -26.77 -13.78 -3.67
CA SER A 281 -25.44 -13.59 -3.09
C SER A 281 -25.25 -12.15 -2.61
N GLU A 282 -25.73 -11.14 -3.36
CA GLU A 282 -25.70 -9.74 -2.92
C GLU A 282 -26.51 -9.51 -1.64
N ARG A 283 -27.69 -10.14 -1.53
CA ARG A 283 -28.51 -10.04 -0.32
C ARG A 283 -27.83 -10.67 0.89
N ILE A 284 -27.22 -11.85 0.72
CA ILE A 284 -26.47 -12.52 1.78
C ILE A 284 -25.26 -11.64 2.19
N PHE A 285 -24.50 -11.17 1.21
CA PHE A 285 -23.30 -10.35 1.44
C PHE A 285 -23.59 -9.05 2.19
N LYS A 286 -24.73 -8.39 1.91
CA LYS A 286 -25.15 -7.18 2.63
C LYS A 286 -25.34 -7.42 4.13
N ASN A 287 -25.78 -8.61 4.52
CA ASN A 287 -26.02 -8.95 5.92
C ASN A 287 -24.74 -9.32 6.69
N LEU A 288 -23.61 -9.55 6.00
CA LEU A 288 -22.34 -9.86 6.62
C LEU A 288 -21.62 -8.55 7.01
N GLY A 289 -21.19 -8.44 8.26
CA GLY A 289 -20.59 -7.21 8.79
C GLY A 289 -19.09 -7.13 8.63
N THR A 290 -18.39 -8.26 8.69
CA THR A 290 -16.93 -8.33 8.75
C THR A 290 -16.34 -9.32 7.74
N MET A 291 -15.04 -9.24 7.51
CA MET A 291 -14.31 -10.23 6.71
C MET A 291 -14.38 -11.63 7.32
N GLU A 292 -14.47 -11.72 8.63
CA GLU A 292 -14.59 -12.99 9.34
C GLU A 292 -15.95 -13.63 9.12
N ASP A 293 -17.01 -12.83 9.14
CA ASP A 293 -18.37 -13.30 8.80
C ASP A 293 -18.41 -13.89 7.39
N ILE A 294 -17.72 -13.25 6.42
CA ILE A 294 -17.66 -13.75 5.04
C ILE A 294 -16.94 -15.10 4.97
N ARG A 295 -15.83 -15.25 5.70
CA ARG A 295 -15.09 -16.54 5.75
C ARG A 295 -15.91 -17.64 6.40
N ASN A 296 -16.69 -17.29 7.41
CA ASN A 296 -17.49 -18.22 8.20
C ASN A 296 -18.89 -18.49 7.61
N ALA A 297 -19.27 -17.74 6.58
CA ALA A 297 -20.62 -17.85 5.99
C ALA A 297 -20.96 -19.21 5.41
N ASN A 298 -20.00 -20.11 5.27
CA ASN A 298 -20.12 -21.49 4.82
C ASN A 298 -21.01 -21.69 3.56
N ASP A 299 -21.19 -20.63 2.77
CA ASP A 299 -21.94 -20.62 1.52
C ASP A 299 -20.96 -20.69 0.35
N GLN A 300 -20.89 -21.85 -0.27
CA GLN A 300 -19.97 -22.13 -1.36
C GLN A 300 -20.26 -21.25 -2.59
N THR A 301 -21.53 -21.04 -2.89
CA THR A 301 -21.96 -20.22 -4.04
C THR A 301 -21.53 -18.76 -3.85
N LEU A 302 -21.79 -18.18 -2.67
CA LEU A 302 -21.36 -16.84 -2.32
C LEU A 302 -19.83 -16.71 -2.41
N SER A 303 -19.09 -17.68 -1.87
CA SER A 303 -17.63 -17.67 -1.90
C SER A 303 -17.06 -17.69 -3.32
N GLU A 304 -17.62 -18.49 -4.22
CA GLU A 304 -17.18 -18.59 -5.61
C GLU A 304 -17.51 -17.32 -6.42
N GLU A 305 -18.74 -16.81 -6.27
CA GLU A 305 -19.16 -15.57 -6.91
C GLU A 305 -18.33 -14.39 -6.40
N LEU A 306 -18.09 -14.30 -5.10
CA LEU A 306 -17.29 -13.23 -4.51
C LEU A 306 -15.82 -13.28 -4.96
N LYS A 307 -15.21 -14.47 -4.99
CA LYS A 307 -13.86 -14.66 -5.56
C LYS A 307 -13.80 -14.18 -7.01
N THR A 308 -14.83 -14.47 -7.80
CA THR A 308 -14.91 -14.02 -9.20
C THR A 308 -15.10 -12.52 -9.30
N ALA A 309 -15.94 -11.95 -8.45
CA ALA A 309 -16.18 -10.50 -8.40
C ALA A 309 -14.91 -9.71 -8.02
N ILE A 310 -14.12 -10.20 -7.05
CA ILE A 310 -12.86 -9.56 -6.63
C ILE A 310 -11.78 -9.64 -7.74
N LYS A 311 -11.77 -10.68 -8.56
CA LYS A 311 -10.80 -10.79 -9.67
C LYS A 311 -10.84 -9.59 -10.63
N SER A 312 -12.01 -8.96 -10.79
CA SER A 312 -12.14 -7.77 -11.63
C SER A 312 -11.33 -6.59 -11.07
N THR A 313 -11.31 -6.42 -9.74
CA THR A 313 -10.53 -5.37 -9.09
C THR A 313 -9.02 -5.67 -9.14
N GLN A 314 -8.63 -6.93 -8.93
CA GLN A 314 -7.23 -7.36 -9.07
C GLN A 314 -6.73 -7.10 -10.49
N LYS A 315 -7.52 -7.45 -11.50
CA LYS A 315 -7.17 -7.20 -12.92
C LYS A 315 -6.99 -5.72 -13.21
N THR A 316 -7.87 -4.86 -12.71
CA THR A 316 -7.73 -3.40 -12.86
C THR A 316 -6.40 -2.89 -12.26
N LEU A 317 -6.02 -3.39 -11.09
CA LEU A 317 -4.76 -3.06 -10.45
C LEU A 317 -3.55 -3.59 -11.21
N GLU A 318 -3.62 -4.83 -11.72
CA GLU A 318 -2.59 -5.44 -12.56
C GLU A 318 -2.36 -4.64 -13.85
N ASP A 319 -3.44 -4.26 -14.54
CA ASP A 319 -3.39 -3.49 -15.79
C ASP A 319 -2.75 -2.11 -15.58
N ARG A 320 -3.00 -1.47 -14.44
CA ARG A 320 -2.35 -0.20 -14.07
C ARG A 320 -0.88 -0.39 -13.74
N THR A 321 -0.57 -1.41 -12.96
CA THR A 321 0.79 -1.71 -12.52
C THR A 321 1.70 -2.15 -13.65
N SER A 322 1.19 -2.90 -14.62
CA SER A 322 1.96 -3.35 -15.79
C SER A 322 2.53 -2.22 -16.65
N ARG A 323 1.99 -1.00 -16.51
CA ARG A 323 2.48 0.23 -17.18
C ARG A 323 3.64 0.90 -16.46
N LEU A 324 3.86 0.54 -15.19
CA LEU A 324 4.88 1.14 -14.36
C LEU A 324 6.25 0.55 -14.68
N LYS A 325 7.28 1.36 -14.44
CA LYS A 325 8.68 0.96 -14.61
C LYS A 325 9.49 1.43 -13.39
N LEU A 326 10.47 0.62 -13.03
CA LEU A 326 11.58 1.04 -12.20
C LEU A 326 12.81 1.13 -13.11
N HIS A 327 13.28 2.35 -13.36
CA HIS A 327 14.24 2.61 -14.46
C HIS A 327 13.69 2.01 -15.78
N ASP A 328 14.43 1.14 -16.43
CA ASP A 328 14.04 0.54 -17.70
C ASP A 328 13.25 -0.77 -17.57
N GLN A 329 13.10 -1.30 -16.35
CA GLN A 329 12.42 -2.57 -16.11
C GLN A 329 10.94 -2.35 -15.77
N LYS A 330 10.05 -2.95 -16.59
CA LYS A 330 8.62 -2.96 -16.33
C LYS A 330 8.29 -3.79 -15.09
N PHE A 331 7.31 -3.34 -14.32
CA PHE A 331 6.75 -4.13 -13.23
C PHE A 331 6.09 -5.39 -13.79
N LYS A 332 6.26 -6.50 -13.09
CA LYS A 332 5.61 -7.77 -13.40
C LYS A 332 4.58 -8.10 -12.33
N CYS A 333 3.33 -8.29 -12.74
CA CYS A 333 2.31 -8.79 -11.83
C CYS A 333 2.38 -10.31 -11.76
N ILE A 334 2.21 -10.83 -10.55
CA ILE A 334 2.07 -12.26 -10.28
C ILE A 334 0.75 -12.50 -9.58
N LYS A 335 0.16 -13.67 -9.79
CA LYS A 335 -1.00 -14.09 -9.00
C LYS A 335 -0.56 -14.46 -7.59
N PRO A 336 -1.31 -14.06 -6.56
CA PRO A 336 -1.06 -14.50 -5.19
C PRO A 336 -0.98 -16.04 -5.13
N ALA A 337 -0.14 -16.54 -4.23
CA ALA A 337 0.01 -17.97 -4.06
C ALA A 337 -1.30 -18.61 -3.59
N THR A 338 -1.70 -19.71 -4.23
CA THR A 338 -2.86 -20.51 -3.84
C THR A 338 -2.56 -21.33 -2.59
N SER A 339 -3.60 -21.90 -1.97
CA SER A 339 -3.42 -22.80 -0.84
C SER A 339 -2.64 -24.06 -1.24
N GLU A 340 -2.81 -24.53 -2.47
CA GLU A 340 -2.07 -25.67 -3.01
C GLU A 340 -0.57 -25.33 -3.18
N GLU A 341 -0.24 -24.17 -3.74
CA GLU A 341 1.14 -23.71 -3.87
C GLU A 341 1.82 -23.53 -2.49
N ILE A 342 1.05 -23.09 -1.47
CA ILE A 342 1.54 -23.00 -0.09
C ILE A 342 1.76 -24.38 0.50
N ASN A 343 0.85 -25.31 0.32
CA ASN A 343 0.99 -26.70 0.80
C ASN A 343 2.22 -27.37 0.14
N ASN A 344 2.39 -27.19 -1.17
CA ASN A 344 3.55 -27.68 -1.90
C ASN A 344 4.88 -27.12 -1.37
N LEU A 345 4.89 -25.87 -0.88
CA LEU A 345 6.07 -25.31 -0.22
C LEU A 345 6.34 -26.03 1.12
N PHE A 346 5.29 -26.41 1.83
CA PHE A 346 5.39 -27.08 3.13
C PHE A 346 5.79 -28.54 3.00
N GLU A 347 5.40 -29.22 1.92
CA GLU A 347 5.82 -30.57 1.60
C GLU A 347 7.26 -30.58 1.13
N VAL A 348 8.19 -30.54 2.06
CA VAL A 348 9.59 -30.76 1.79
C VAL A 348 9.76 -32.22 1.43
N SER A 349 10.13 -32.49 0.18
CA SER A 349 10.49 -33.84 -0.22
C SER A 349 11.64 -34.33 0.66
N THR A 350 11.35 -35.29 1.51
CA THR A 350 12.31 -36.08 2.28
C THR A 350 13.22 -36.86 1.36
#